data_3e3c461746a6153ec0dc3642f7e5d6ad
#
_entry.id   3e3c461746a6153ec0dc3642f7e5d6ad
#
_cell.length_a   1.000
_cell.length_b   1.000
_cell.length_c   1.000
_cell.angle_alpha   90.00
_cell.angle_beta   90.00
_cell.angle_gamma   90.00
#
_symmetry.space_group_name_H-M   'P 1'
#
loop_
_entity.id
_entity.type
_entity.pdbx_description
1 polymer ?
#
loop_
_entity_poly.entity_id
_entity_poly.type
_entity_poly.pdbx_seq_one_letter_code
_entity_poly.pdbx_strand_id
1 'polypeptide(L)'
;MINSRLFEWYGIDTTKNLQFPKICPRPFDTVLIDKMGSCYLCQCTAWLPQSAGNLFSESLPEILNSPTAQLLQESILDRSYRYCNDKQCTFLKNTIKKRHHPVPPKQIKHIRLAIDNSCNLSCPSCRTEQIFFKSGKQLKMRLELANKILDFVKNQDQTVRIHIGSDGDPFASLVYRYFIQQSKDLDNVRFTVQTNGLLVKKMYRRFQSLFDKLDILNISIDGATKTTYEKLRRGGQFENIISNLDFLSNIDRKFQVQLHIVVQQDNWQEMPKMLELGKKYNVDRIYFNKIENWNTGLDFSKQTFTEEKGFKDIVKQITPDPIAYVLSLL
;
A
#
# COMPACT_ATOMS: atom_id res chain seq x y z
N MET A 1 -1.84 6.15 25.59
CA MET A 1 -1.04 7.40 25.73
C MET A 1 -0.26 7.67 24.46
N ILE A 2 -0.14 8.93 24.07
CA ILE A 2 0.66 9.35 22.92
C ILE A 2 2.15 9.20 23.21
N ASN A 3 2.90 8.58 22.32
CA ASN A 3 4.35 8.39 22.45
C ASN A 3 5.10 9.52 21.71
N SER A 4 5.50 10.57 22.42
CA SER A 4 6.19 11.74 21.83
C SER A 4 7.48 11.36 21.09
N ARG A 5 8.28 10.44 21.64
CA ARG A 5 9.54 9.98 21.00
C ARG A 5 9.31 9.33 19.63
N LEU A 6 8.17 8.66 19.47
CA LEU A 6 7.80 8.06 18.17
C LEU A 6 7.57 9.14 17.12
N PHE A 7 6.90 10.24 17.48
CA PHE A 7 6.66 11.35 16.56
C PHE A 7 7.95 12.10 16.20
N GLU A 8 8.83 12.32 17.19
CA GLU A 8 10.17 12.89 16.95
C GLU A 8 10.99 12.06 15.97
N TRP A 9 10.97 10.73 16.10
CA TRP A 9 11.63 9.81 15.18
C TRP A 9 11.16 9.99 13.72
N TYR A 10 9.87 10.25 13.52
CA TYR A 10 9.29 10.52 12.18
C TYR A 10 9.38 12.00 11.79
N GLY A 11 10.06 12.85 12.58
CA GLY A 11 10.19 14.29 12.33
C GLY A 11 8.86 15.04 12.36
N ILE A 12 7.91 14.56 13.18
CA ILE A 12 6.59 15.14 13.35
C ILE A 12 6.60 16.04 14.60
N ASP A 13 6.38 17.34 14.39
CA ASP A 13 6.16 18.29 15.47
C ASP A 13 4.72 18.18 15.99
N THR A 14 4.56 17.65 17.20
CA THR A 14 3.24 17.46 17.83
C THR A 14 2.65 18.74 18.44
N THR A 15 3.40 19.85 18.45
CA THR A 15 2.91 21.16 18.91
C THR A 15 2.29 21.98 17.78
N LYS A 16 2.46 21.54 16.51
CA LYS A 16 1.95 22.25 15.34
C LYS A 16 0.42 22.35 15.31
N ASN A 17 -0.05 23.41 14.69
CA ASN A 17 -1.45 23.66 14.43
C ASN A 17 -1.62 24.15 12.98
N LEU A 18 -1.87 23.21 12.05
CA LEU A 18 -1.87 23.49 10.61
C LEU A 18 -3.10 24.29 10.15
N GLN A 19 -4.19 24.28 10.93
CA GLN A 19 -5.50 24.83 10.52
C GLN A 19 -5.90 24.38 9.12
N PHE A 20 -5.69 23.09 8.83
CA PHE A 20 -5.93 22.53 7.50
C PHE A 20 -7.42 22.52 7.17
N PRO A 21 -7.85 23.00 5.99
CA PRO A 21 -9.27 23.27 5.73
C PRO A 21 -10.15 22.05 5.50
N LYS A 22 -9.57 20.86 5.33
CA LYS A 22 -10.30 19.62 5.03
C LYS A 22 -10.26 18.66 6.21
N ILE A 23 -11.29 17.83 6.35
CA ILE A 23 -11.34 16.71 7.31
C ILE A 23 -10.84 15.44 6.60
N CYS A 24 -9.83 14.79 7.18
CA CYS A 24 -9.36 13.49 6.70
C CYS A 24 -10.25 12.38 7.24
N PRO A 25 -10.88 11.54 6.39
CA PRO A 25 -11.78 10.48 6.87
C PRO A 25 -11.03 9.29 7.51
N ARG A 26 -9.76 9.10 7.17
CA ARG A 26 -9.01 7.88 7.53
C ARG A 26 -9.01 7.52 9.01
N PRO A 27 -8.80 8.44 9.97
CA PRO A 27 -8.84 8.08 11.39
C PRO A 27 -10.21 7.62 11.91
N PHE A 28 -11.26 7.72 11.09
CA PHE A 28 -12.63 7.33 11.42
C PHE A 28 -13.10 6.07 10.70
N ASP A 29 -12.50 5.73 9.55
CA ASP A 29 -12.98 4.64 8.68
C ASP A 29 -11.91 3.67 8.19
N THR A 30 -10.62 3.95 8.49
CA THR A 30 -9.49 3.17 7.94
C THR A 30 -8.63 2.63 9.07
N VAL A 31 -8.27 1.35 8.98
CA VAL A 31 -7.28 0.72 9.86
C VAL A 31 -6.22 -0.01 9.04
N LEU A 32 -4.94 0.20 9.38
CA LEU A 32 -3.83 -0.63 8.95
C LEU A 32 -3.46 -1.56 10.11
N ILE A 33 -3.34 -2.85 9.84
CA ILE A 33 -2.99 -3.88 10.83
C ILE A 33 -1.64 -4.48 10.43
N ASP A 34 -0.66 -4.36 11.34
CA ASP A 34 0.66 -4.92 11.13
C ASP A 34 0.78 -6.39 11.58
N LYS A 35 1.94 -6.99 11.32
CA LYS A 35 2.24 -8.40 11.66
C LYS A 35 2.32 -8.69 13.15
N MET A 36 2.35 -7.67 14.00
CA MET A 36 2.31 -7.77 15.46
C MET A 36 0.91 -7.49 16.03
N GLY A 37 -0.09 -7.31 15.14
CA GLY A 37 -1.46 -6.98 15.52
C GLY A 37 -1.70 -5.52 15.88
N SER A 38 -0.67 -4.66 15.77
CA SER A 38 -0.84 -3.23 16.04
C SER A 38 -1.73 -2.58 14.97
N CYS A 39 -2.67 -1.76 15.41
CA CYS A 39 -3.67 -1.12 14.57
C CYS A 39 -3.43 0.38 14.47
N TYR A 40 -3.26 0.87 13.25
CA TYR A 40 -3.00 2.29 12.95
C TYR A 40 -4.18 2.89 12.19
N LEU A 41 -4.67 4.04 12.62
CA LEU A 41 -5.83 4.71 12.03
C LEU A 41 -5.46 5.55 10.80
N CYS A 42 -4.64 4.98 9.93
CA CYS A 42 -4.20 5.57 8.67
C CYS A 42 -3.85 4.46 7.67
N GLN A 43 -3.70 4.82 6.41
CA GLN A 43 -3.24 3.87 5.39
C GLN A 43 -1.71 3.69 5.34
N CYS A 44 -0.95 4.51 6.06
CA CYS A 44 0.51 4.46 6.09
C CYS A 44 1.02 4.84 7.48
N THR A 45 1.84 4.00 8.07
CA THR A 45 2.42 4.23 9.40
C THR A 45 3.38 5.42 9.43
N ALA A 46 4.05 5.74 8.31
CA ALA A 46 4.90 6.94 8.23
C ALA A 46 4.10 8.25 8.27
N TRP A 47 2.80 8.22 7.99
CA TRP A 47 1.93 9.41 8.01
C TRP A 47 1.26 9.65 9.36
N LEU A 48 0.95 8.58 10.08
CA LEU A 48 0.38 8.59 11.43
C LEU A 48 0.95 7.38 12.18
N PRO A 49 2.12 7.53 12.81
CA PRO A 49 2.90 6.39 13.33
C PRO A 49 2.35 5.79 14.63
N GLN A 50 1.44 6.48 15.32
CA GLN A 50 0.89 6.02 16.59
C GLN A 50 -0.13 4.91 16.38
N SER A 51 0.11 3.74 16.98
CA SER A 51 -0.90 2.67 17.09
C SER A 51 -2.03 3.10 18.04
N ALA A 52 -3.26 2.80 17.67
CA ALA A 52 -4.45 3.05 18.48
C ALA A 52 -4.80 1.89 19.42
N GLY A 53 -4.26 0.70 19.19
CA GLY A 53 -4.48 -0.51 19.97
C GLY A 53 -3.89 -1.75 19.29
N ASN A 54 -4.19 -2.93 19.82
CA ASN A 54 -3.66 -4.19 19.31
C ASN A 54 -4.76 -5.26 19.19
N LEU A 55 -4.89 -5.86 18.01
CA LEU A 55 -5.94 -6.81 17.68
C LEU A 55 -5.83 -8.16 18.45
N PHE A 56 -4.71 -8.47 19.08
CA PHE A 56 -4.61 -9.62 19.96
C PHE A 56 -5.34 -9.44 21.28
N SER A 57 -5.44 -8.20 21.78
CA SER A 57 -6.05 -7.85 23.07
C SER A 57 -7.40 -7.14 22.98
N GLU A 58 -7.70 -6.53 21.82
CA GLU A 58 -8.86 -5.67 21.66
C GLU A 58 -9.58 -5.98 20.34
N SER A 59 -10.87 -5.72 20.23
CA SER A 59 -11.62 -5.76 18.97
C SER A 59 -11.39 -4.49 18.14
N LEU A 60 -11.61 -4.55 16.84
CA LEU A 60 -11.49 -3.37 15.97
C LEU A 60 -12.43 -2.21 16.37
N PRO A 61 -13.70 -2.42 16.80
CA PRO A 61 -14.54 -1.36 17.33
C PRO A 61 -13.98 -0.72 18.62
N GLU A 62 -13.43 -1.51 19.55
CA GLU A 62 -12.79 -0.99 20.75
C GLU A 62 -11.57 -0.12 20.41
N ILE A 63 -10.71 -0.60 19.51
CA ILE A 63 -9.54 0.14 19.02
C ILE A 63 -9.94 1.46 18.38
N LEU A 64 -10.98 1.49 17.54
CA LEU A 64 -11.46 2.71 16.87
C LEU A 64 -11.99 3.76 17.87
N ASN A 65 -12.42 3.33 19.05
CA ASN A 65 -12.95 4.16 20.13
C ASN A 65 -11.99 4.27 21.34
N SER A 66 -10.77 3.74 21.23
CA SER A 66 -9.79 3.83 22.32
C SER A 66 -9.41 5.28 22.65
N PRO A 67 -8.90 5.56 23.87
CA PRO A 67 -8.45 6.90 24.22
C PRO A 67 -7.39 7.46 23.25
N THR A 68 -6.50 6.59 22.75
CA THR A 68 -5.51 7.00 21.74
C THR A 68 -6.19 7.36 20.42
N ALA A 69 -7.16 6.56 19.96
CA ALA A 69 -7.93 6.86 18.76
C ALA A 69 -8.65 8.20 18.86
N GLN A 70 -9.26 8.49 20.00
CA GLN A 70 -9.96 9.75 20.26
C GLN A 70 -9.03 10.95 20.11
N LEU A 71 -7.84 10.93 20.74
CA LEU A 71 -6.83 12.00 20.60
C LEU A 71 -6.39 12.22 19.14
N LEU A 72 -6.20 11.13 18.39
CA LEU A 72 -5.85 11.22 16.98
C LEU A 72 -6.99 11.84 16.15
N GLN A 73 -8.22 11.42 16.40
CA GLN A 73 -9.43 11.92 15.71
C GLN A 73 -9.68 13.39 16.05
N GLU A 74 -9.54 13.79 17.31
CA GLU A 74 -9.66 15.17 17.77
C GLU A 74 -8.68 16.11 17.04
N SER A 75 -7.43 15.66 16.80
CA SER A 75 -6.46 16.45 16.05
C SER A 75 -6.86 16.69 14.58
N ILE A 76 -7.75 15.87 14.03
CA ILE A 76 -8.33 16.07 12.69
C ILE A 76 -9.53 17.03 12.77
N LEU A 77 -10.36 16.89 13.81
CA LEU A 77 -11.57 17.71 13.99
C LEU A 77 -11.23 19.16 14.34
N ASP A 78 -10.20 19.38 15.17
CA ASP A 78 -9.67 20.71 15.49
C ASP A 78 -8.78 21.29 14.38
N ARG A 79 -8.55 20.52 13.29
CA ARG A 79 -7.75 20.88 12.13
C ARG A 79 -6.27 21.13 12.39
N SER A 80 -5.78 20.79 13.56
CA SER A 80 -4.35 20.94 13.90
C SER A 80 -3.48 19.93 13.16
N TYR A 81 -3.97 18.72 12.93
CA TYR A 81 -3.21 17.61 12.36
C TYR A 81 -1.88 17.36 13.04
N ARG A 82 -1.80 17.69 14.36
CA ARG A 82 -0.56 17.67 15.13
C ARG A 82 0.14 16.34 15.15
N TYR A 83 -0.59 15.23 14.97
CA TYR A 83 -0.05 13.87 14.94
C TYR A 83 0.22 13.35 13.53
N CYS A 84 -0.09 14.11 12.48
CA CYS A 84 0.11 13.69 11.10
C CYS A 84 1.44 14.21 10.55
N ASN A 85 2.09 13.42 9.69
CA ASN A 85 3.30 13.83 8.99
C ASN A 85 2.94 14.71 7.76
N ASP A 86 2.99 16.02 7.91
CA ASP A 86 2.66 16.98 6.85
C ASP A 86 3.68 16.99 5.72
N LYS A 87 4.93 16.55 5.99
CA LYS A 87 5.99 16.44 4.98
C LYS A 87 5.83 15.23 4.06
N GLN A 88 5.12 14.18 4.49
CA GLN A 88 4.96 12.94 3.71
C GLN A 88 3.51 12.64 3.33
N CYS A 89 2.52 13.09 4.12
CA CYS A 89 1.12 12.77 3.90
C CYS A 89 0.57 13.39 2.61
N THR A 90 0.22 12.56 1.64
CA THR A 90 -0.33 13.00 0.35
C THR A 90 -1.67 13.74 0.50
N PHE A 91 -2.46 13.46 1.55
CA PHE A 91 -3.69 14.19 1.82
C PHE A 91 -3.42 15.65 2.23
N LEU A 92 -2.40 15.88 3.05
CA LEU A 92 -2.01 17.21 3.50
C LEU A 92 -1.26 18.00 2.42
N LYS A 93 -0.47 17.31 1.59
CA LYS A 93 0.21 17.95 0.44
C LYS A 93 -0.75 18.39 -0.66
N ASN A 94 -1.89 17.71 -0.80
CA ASN A 94 -2.82 17.98 -1.90
C ASN A 94 -3.78 19.12 -1.53
N THR A 95 -3.35 20.37 -1.76
CA THR A 95 -4.08 21.59 -1.46
C THR A 95 -5.23 21.88 -2.44
N ILE A 96 -5.40 21.05 -3.48
CA ILE A 96 -6.35 21.30 -4.56
C ILE A 96 -7.79 21.01 -4.12
N LYS A 97 -8.62 22.08 -4.20
CA LYS A 97 -10.09 22.17 -4.06
C LYS A 97 -10.64 22.10 -2.62
N LYS A 98 -11.21 23.24 -2.24
CA LYS A 98 -12.05 23.46 -1.05
C LYS A 98 -13.34 22.62 -1.08
N ARG A 99 -13.25 21.31 -0.87
CA ARG A 99 -14.43 20.49 -0.54
C ARG A 99 -14.41 20.24 0.96
N HIS A 100 -15.37 20.82 1.68
CA HIS A 100 -15.68 20.39 3.03
C HIS A 100 -16.16 18.93 2.96
N HIS A 101 -15.39 18.02 3.53
CA HIS A 101 -15.91 16.69 3.79
C HIS A 101 -16.63 16.74 5.14
N PRO A 102 -17.88 16.22 5.23
CA PRO A 102 -18.52 16.05 6.52
C PRO A 102 -17.68 15.12 7.39
N VAL A 103 -17.79 15.26 8.71
CA VAL A 103 -17.14 14.33 9.65
C VAL A 103 -17.68 12.93 9.35
N PRO A 104 -16.84 11.98 8.96
CA PRO A 104 -17.31 10.64 8.66
C PRO A 104 -17.77 9.92 9.95
N PRO A 105 -18.74 9.02 9.87
CA PRO A 105 -19.08 8.17 11.00
C PRO A 105 -17.87 7.29 11.38
N LYS A 106 -17.73 6.99 12.67
CA LYS A 106 -16.72 6.06 13.19
C LYS A 106 -17.11 4.63 12.82
N GLN A 107 -16.72 4.19 11.62
CA GLN A 107 -17.09 2.89 11.08
C GLN A 107 -16.02 2.41 10.11
N ILE A 108 -15.38 1.29 10.41
CA ILE A 108 -14.30 0.75 9.58
C ILE A 108 -14.85 0.28 8.24
N LYS A 109 -14.43 0.96 7.17
CA LYS A 109 -14.75 0.66 5.77
C LYS A 109 -13.54 0.20 4.97
N HIS A 110 -12.34 0.53 5.45
CA HIS A 110 -11.07 0.23 4.79
C HIS A 110 -10.12 -0.47 5.75
N ILE A 111 -9.67 -1.66 5.39
CA ILE A 111 -8.66 -2.41 6.14
C ILE A 111 -7.44 -2.60 5.25
N ARG A 112 -6.27 -2.21 5.73
CA ARG A 112 -4.98 -2.49 5.09
C ARG A 112 -4.25 -3.57 5.86
N LEU A 113 -3.94 -4.67 5.21
CA LEU A 113 -3.26 -5.80 5.82
C LEU A 113 -1.76 -5.73 5.53
N ALA A 114 -0.98 -5.54 6.59
CA ALA A 114 0.47 -5.71 6.64
C ALA A 114 0.84 -6.87 7.60
N ILE A 115 -0.03 -7.91 7.67
CA ILE A 115 0.05 -9.00 8.65
C ILE A 115 1.05 -10.09 8.29
N ASP A 116 1.58 -10.10 7.05
CA ASP A 116 2.60 -11.05 6.63
C ASP A 116 3.55 -10.43 5.59
N ASN A 117 4.85 -10.61 5.84
CA ASN A 117 5.91 -10.11 4.97
C ASN A 117 6.58 -11.21 4.12
N SER A 118 5.94 -12.37 3.96
CA SER A 118 6.40 -13.41 3.02
C SER A 118 6.42 -12.88 1.59
N CYS A 119 7.52 -13.11 0.88
CA CYS A 119 7.72 -12.67 -0.50
C CYS A 119 8.69 -13.59 -1.23
N ASN A 120 8.41 -13.87 -2.49
CA ASN A 120 9.27 -14.65 -3.39
C ASN A 120 10.35 -13.81 -4.08
N LEU A 121 10.49 -12.53 -3.73
CA LEU A 121 11.57 -11.64 -4.18
C LEU A 121 12.40 -11.12 -3.01
N SER A 122 13.59 -10.63 -3.32
CA SER A 122 14.50 -9.96 -2.40
C SER A 122 14.98 -8.62 -2.98
N CYS A 123 14.03 -7.77 -3.38
CA CYS A 123 14.31 -6.46 -3.97
C CYS A 123 15.23 -5.64 -3.05
N PRO A 124 16.34 -5.06 -3.55
CA PRO A 124 17.31 -4.33 -2.71
C PRO A 124 16.68 -3.16 -1.95
N SER A 125 15.68 -2.48 -2.54
CA SER A 125 14.95 -1.38 -1.91
C SER A 125 13.99 -1.81 -0.79
N CYS A 126 13.76 -3.13 -0.61
CA CYS A 126 12.76 -3.64 0.31
C CYS A 126 13.34 -4.59 1.36
N ARG A 127 14.22 -5.53 0.96
CA ARG A 127 14.74 -6.60 1.83
C ARG A 127 16.01 -7.22 1.29
N THR A 128 16.76 -7.89 2.16
CA THR A 128 18.02 -8.53 1.81
C THR A 128 17.84 -9.98 1.31
N GLU A 129 16.77 -10.67 1.74
CA GLU A 129 16.49 -12.07 1.43
C GLU A 129 15.01 -12.34 1.16
N GLN A 130 14.71 -13.50 0.57
CA GLN A 130 13.32 -13.99 0.47
C GLN A 130 12.83 -14.45 1.84
N ILE A 131 11.61 -14.12 2.18
CA ILE A 131 11.00 -14.45 3.48
C ILE A 131 9.77 -15.33 3.24
N PHE A 132 9.70 -16.46 3.96
CA PHE A 132 8.55 -17.35 3.94
C PHE A 132 8.28 -17.93 5.33
N PHE A 133 7.02 -17.83 5.76
CA PHE A 133 6.55 -18.51 6.96
C PHE A 133 5.71 -19.73 6.54
N LYS A 134 6.33 -20.92 6.60
CA LYS A 134 5.69 -22.18 6.18
C LYS A 134 5.16 -22.99 7.35
N SER A 135 5.64 -22.73 8.57
CA SER A 135 5.27 -23.43 9.82
C SER A 135 5.67 -22.61 11.05
N GLY A 136 5.37 -23.12 12.24
CA GLY A 136 5.83 -22.57 13.52
C GLY A 136 4.99 -21.42 14.08
N LYS A 137 5.49 -20.82 15.17
CA LYS A 137 4.78 -19.82 15.98
C LYS A 137 4.38 -18.58 15.14
N GLN A 138 5.27 -18.12 14.27
CA GLN A 138 5.04 -16.94 13.45
C GLN A 138 3.87 -17.13 12.46
N LEU A 139 3.79 -18.29 11.80
CA LEU A 139 2.67 -18.59 10.92
C LEU A 139 1.35 -18.67 11.72
N LYS A 140 1.35 -19.38 12.87
CA LYS A 140 0.15 -19.51 13.71
C LYS A 140 -0.38 -18.15 14.16
N MET A 141 0.49 -17.27 14.64
CA MET A 141 0.12 -15.93 15.07
C MET A 141 -0.51 -15.10 13.94
N ARG A 142 0.07 -15.16 12.73
CA ARG A 142 -0.47 -14.42 11.57
C ARG A 142 -1.80 -14.98 11.07
N LEU A 143 -1.98 -16.30 11.14
CA LEU A 143 -3.27 -16.94 10.84
C LEU A 143 -4.33 -16.57 11.88
N GLU A 144 -3.96 -16.43 13.15
CA GLU A 144 -4.86 -15.91 14.19
C GLU A 144 -5.32 -14.48 13.89
N LEU A 145 -4.41 -13.59 13.52
CA LEU A 145 -4.76 -12.23 13.05
C LEU A 145 -5.71 -12.27 11.86
N ALA A 146 -5.40 -13.13 10.88
CA ALA A 146 -6.26 -13.30 9.70
C ALA A 146 -7.68 -13.71 10.10
N ASN A 147 -7.84 -14.66 11.05
CA ASN A 147 -9.14 -15.10 11.54
C ASN A 147 -9.90 -13.99 12.27
N LYS A 148 -9.25 -13.26 13.18
CA LYS A 148 -9.88 -12.12 13.88
C LYS A 148 -10.41 -11.05 12.90
N ILE A 149 -9.68 -10.81 11.82
CA ILE A 149 -10.10 -9.86 10.78
C ILE A 149 -11.28 -10.42 9.97
N LEU A 150 -11.24 -11.69 9.59
CA LEU A 150 -12.34 -12.37 8.90
C LEU A 150 -13.62 -12.37 9.74
N ASP A 151 -13.51 -12.66 11.04
CA ASP A 151 -14.64 -12.64 11.96
C ASP A 151 -15.25 -11.23 12.10
N PHE A 152 -14.41 -10.20 12.16
CA PHE A 152 -14.89 -8.82 12.12
C PHE A 152 -15.65 -8.54 10.81
N VAL A 153 -15.08 -8.87 9.65
CA VAL A 153 -15.66 -8.58 8.34
C VAL A 153 -16.97 -9.33 8.13
N LYS A 154 -17.08 -10.59 8.55
CA LYS A 154 -18.32 -11.39 8.47
C LYS A 154 -19.50 -10.72 9.16
N ASN A 155 -19.25 -9.98 10.24
CA ASN A 155 -20.27 -9.31 11.06
C ASN A 155 -20.54 -7.87 10.64
N GLN A 156 -20.12 -7.46 9.42
CA GLN A 156 -20.42 -6.12 8.90
C GLN A 156 -21.54 -6.19 7.87
N ASP A 157 -22.56 -5.32 8.02
CA ASP A 157 -23.65 -5.18 7.06
C ASP A 157 -23.25 -4.40 5.81
N GLN A 158 -22.15 -3.66 5.88
CA GLN A 158 -21.63 -2.82 4.80
C GLN A 158 -20.44 -3.44 4.10
N THR A 159 -20.17 -3.00 2.88
CA THR A 159 -18.97 -3.39 2.15
C THR A 159 -17.69 -2.90 2.85
N VAL A 160 -16.79 -3.84 3.16
CA VAL A 160 -15.45 -3.56 3.66
C VAL A 160 -14.44 -3.72 2.52
N ARG A 161 -13.64 -2.68 2.27
CA ARG A 161 -12.56 -2.71 1.29
C ARG A 161 -11.26 -3.13 1.96
N ILE A 162 -10.69 -4.24 1.48
CA ILE A 162 -9.49 -4.84 2.04
C ILE A 162 -8.33 -4.68 1.06
N HIS A 163 -7.29 -3.98 1.49
CA HIS A 163 -6.03 -3.89 0.76
C HIS A 163 -5.05 -4.94 1.30
N ILE A 164 -4.62 -5.87 0.45
CA ILE A 164 -3.63 -6.90 0.78
C ILE A 164 -2.32 -6.69 0.04
N GLY A 165 -1.20 -7.03 0.68
CA GLY A 165 0.15 -6.87 0.12
C GLY A 165 0.83 -5.55 0.49
N SER A 166 0.44 -4.91 1.61
CA SER A 166 1.14 -3.73 2.13
C SER A 166 2.55 -4.05 2.63
N ASP A 167 2.79 -5.30 3.04
CA ASP A 167 4.10 -5.89 3.34
C ASP A 167 4.14 -7.30 2.72
N GLY A 168 5.23 -7.67 2.07
CA GLY A 168 5.36 -8.94 1.35
C GLY A 168 4.62 -9.02 0.00
N ASP A 169 4.41 -10.25 -0.48
CA ASP A 169 3.62 -10.53 -1.69
C ASP A 169 2.45 -11.46 -1.35
N PRO A 170 1.19 -11.06 -1.58
CA PRO A 170 0.02 -11.83 -1.15
C PRO A 170 -0.11 -13.18 -1.85
N PHE A 171 0.38 -13.31 -3.06
CA PHE A 171 0.31 -14.55 -3.82
C PHE A 171 1.42 -15.55 -3.44
N ALA A 172 2.52 -15.07 -2.85
CA ALA A 172 3.57 -15.90 -2.27
C ALA A 172 3.27 -16.31 -0.81
N SER A 173 2.49 -15.51 -0.08
CA SER A 173 2.18 -15.70 1.33
C SER A 173 1.16 -16.81 1.57
N LEU A 174 1.43 -17.70 2.53
CA LEU A 174 0.45 -18.68 3.00
C LEU A 174 -0.71 -18.00 3.75
N VAL A 175 -0.41 -16.97 4.53
CA VAL A 175 -1.39 -16.23 5.34
C VAL A 175 -2.40 -15.51 4.46
N TYR A 176 -1.91 -14.76 3.45
CA TYR A 176 -2.82 -14.06 2.54
C TYR A 176 -3.61 -15.00 1.65
N ARG A 177 -3.02 -16.11 1.19
CA ARG A 177 -3.76 -17.14 0.44
C ARG A 177 -4.84 -17.80 1.29
N TYR A 178 -4.56 -18.05 2.57
CA TYR A 178 -5.55 -18.51 3.53
C TYR A 178 -6.68 -17.49 3.70
N PHE A 179 -6.35 -16.21 3.94
CA PHE A 179 -7.33 -15.13 4.06
C PHE A 179 -8.25 -15.03 2.82
N ILE A 180 -7.66 -15.06 1.63
CA ILE A 180 -8.40 -15.06 0.35
C ILE A 180 -9.35 -16.26 0.25
N GLN A 181 -8.88 -17.45 0.61
CA GLN A 181 -9.69 -18.66 0.56
C GLN A 181 -10.86 -18.61 1.55
N GLN A 182 -10.63 -18.09 2.76
CA GLN A 182 -11.68 -18.00 3.78
C GLN A 182 -12.70 -16.87 3.50
N SER A 183 -12.33 -15.87 2.71
CA SER A 183 -13.21 -14.76 2.32
C SER A 183 -14.00 -15.01 1.02
N LYS A 184 -13.89 -16.21 0.42
CA LYS A 184 -14.51 -16.51 -0.88
C LYS A 184 -16.03 -16.32 -0.89
N ASP A 185 -16.71 -16.67 0.20
CA ASP A 185 -18.17 -16.64 0.33
C ASP A 185 -18.70 -15.34 1.00
N LEU A 186 -17.83 -14.35 1.27
CA LEU A 186 -18.21 -13.07 1.86
C LEU A 186 -18.59 -12.06 0.77
N ASP A 187 -19.88 -11.74 0.63
CA ASP A 187 -20.36 -10.81 -0.39
C ASP A 187 -20.07 -9.34 -0.08
N ASN A 188 -19.85 -9.03 1.19
CA ASN A 188 -19.57 -7.68 1.69
C ASN A 188 -18.08 -7.29 1.63
N VAL A 189 -17.27 -7.95 0.78
CA VAL A 189 -15.82 -7.70 0.64
C VAL A 189 -15.46 -7.24 -0.75
N ARG A 190 -14.63 -6.22 -0.85
CA ARG A 190 -13.94 -5.82 -2.08
C ARG A 190 -12.44 -5.74 -1.83
N PHE A 191 -11.64 -6.11 -2.82
CA PHE A 191 -10.20 -6.20 -2.67
C PHE A 191 -9.44 -5.16 -3.50
N THR A 192 -8.35 -4.67 -2.91
CA THR A 192 -7.21 -4.09 -3.63
C THR A 192 -5.99 -4.97 -3.34
N VAL A 193 -5.34 -5.44 -4.37
CA VAL A 193 -4.16 -6.32 -4.25
C VAL A 193 -2.92 -5.59 -4.71
N GLN A 194 -1.87 -5.56 -3.87
CA GLN A 194 -0.53 -5.11 -4.25
C GLN A 194 0.37 -6.34 -4.37
N THR A 195 0.94 -6.59 -5.55
CA THR A 195 1.77 -7.77 -5.83
C THR A 195 2.96 -7.42 -6.73
N ASN A 196 4.00 -8.26 -6.71
CA ASN A 196 5.08 -8.19 -7.71
C ASN A 196 4.67 -8.74 -9.08
N GLY A 197 3.48 -9.28 -9.22
CA GLY A 197 2.88 -9.70 -10.48
C GLY A 197 3.29 -11.07 -11.01
N LEU A 198 4.35 -11.71 -10.46
CA LEU A 198 4.91 -12.96 -11.02
C LEU A 198 3.97 -14.16 -10.91
N LEU A 199 3.05 -14.16 -9.97
CA LEU A 199 2.15 -15.29 -9.71
C LEU A 199 0.71 -15.03 -10.18
N VAL A 200 0.43 -13.92 -10.84
CA VAL A 200 -0.93 -13.47 -11.19
C VAL A 200 -1.69 -14.52 -11.98
N LYS A 201 -1.17 -15.01 -13.11
CA LYS A 201 -1.82 -16.02 -13.96
C LYS A 201 -2.16 -17.31 -13.20
N LYS A 202 -1.23 -17.76 -12.34
CA LYS A 202 -1.42 -18.93 -11.48
C LYS A 202 -2.54 -18.69 -10.45
N MET A 203 -2.55 -17.51 -9.82
CA MET A 203 -3.54 -17.18 -8.79
C MET A 203 -4.90 -16.85 -9.38
N TYR A 204 -4.98 -16.26 -10.55
CA TYR A 204 -6.23 -16.08 -11.30
C TYR A 204 -6.97 -17.41 -11.50
N ARG A 205 -6.25 -18.46 -11.91
CA ARG A 205 -6.84 -19.79 -12.08
C ARG A 205 -7.25 -20.46 -10.77
N ARG A 206 -6.60 -20.11 -9.65
CA ARG A 206 -6.82 -20.76 -8.35
C ARG A 206 -7.87 -20.08 -7.49
N PHE A 207 -7.95 -18.76 -7.54
CA PHE A 207 -8.75 -17.92 -6.65
C PHE A 207 -9.69 -17.01 -7.46
N GLN A 208 -10.53 -17.61 -8.31
CA GLN A 208 -11.47 -16.88 -9.17
C GLN A 208 -12.32 -15.90 -8.33
N SER A 209 -12.82 -16.33 -7.18
CA SER A 209 -13.62 -15.49 -6.26
C SER A 209 -12.91 -14.21 -5.78
N LEU A 210 -11.58 -14.23 -5.67
CA LEU A 210 -10.82 -13.00 -5.39
C LEU A 210 -10.94 -12.01 -6.56
N PHE A 211 -10.73 -12.49 -7.79
CA PHE A 211 -10.73 -11.65 -8.98
C PHE A 211 -12.13 -11.11 -9.31
N ASP A 212 -13.19 -11.84 -8.96
CA ASP A 212 -14.58 -11.39 -9.08
C ASP A 212 -14.90 -10.25 -8.10
N LYS A 213 -14.20 -10.20 -6.95
CA LYS A 213 -14.34 -9.17 -5.90
C LYS A 213 -13.22 -8.11 -5.94
N LEU A 214 -12.37 -8.15 -6.95
CA LEU A 214 -11.23 -7.24 -7.08
C LEU A 214 -11.69 -5.90 -7.65
N ASP A 215 -11.31 -4.80 -7.00
CA ASP A 215 -11.44 -3.45 -7.55
C ASP A 215 -10.16 -3.05 -8.30
N ILE A 216 -8.99 -3.34 -7.71
CA ILE A 216 -7.70 -2.88 -8.22
C ILE A 216 -6.63 -3.97 -8.02
N LEU A 217 -5.90 -4.28 -9.08
CA LEU A 217 -4.66 -5.05 -9.06
C LEU A 217 -3.47 -4.12 -9.28
N ASN A 218 -2.74 -3.84 -8.23
CA ASN A 218 -1.49 -3.07 -8.29
C ASN A 218 -0.32 -4.02 -8.53
N ILE A 219 0.41 -3.82 -9.62
CA ILE A 219 1.59 -4.59 -9.98
C ILE A 219 2.82 -3.72 -9.83
N SER A 220 3.73 -4.17 -8.97
CA SER A 220 5.02 -3.49 -8.77
C SER A 220 6.03 -3.93 -9.81
N ILE A 221 6.45 -2.98 -10.67
CA ILE A 221 7.44 -3.21 -11.73
C ILE A 221 8.40 -2.01 -11.80
N ASP A 222 9.70 -2.25 -11.63
CA ASP A 222 10.70 -1.17 -11.53
C ASP A 222 11.68 -1.15 -12.73
N GLY A 223 11.35 -1.82 -13.82
CA GLY A 223 12.16 -1.82 -15.03
C GLY A 223 11.34 -2.18 -16.26
N ALA A 224 11.62 -1.51 -17.37
CA ALA A 224 11.05 -1.79 -18.69
C ALA A 224 11.96 -2.69 -19.54
N THR A 225 13.17 -2.98 -19.06
CA THR A 225 14.12 -3.90 -19.68
C THR A 225 14.47 -5.04 -18.74
N LYS A 226 14.90 -6.17 -19.30
CA LYS A 226 15.32 -7.34 -18.52
C LYS A 226 16.39 -6.97 -17.49
N THR A 227 17.44 -6.27 -17.94
CA THR A 227 18.59 -5.90 -17.11
C THR A 227 18.15 -5.05 -15.90
N THR A 228 17.36 -4.02 -16.12
CA THR A 228 16.90 -3.13 -15.03
C THR A 228 15.89 -3.82 -14.13
N TYR A 229 14.93 -4.56 -14.69
CA TYR A 229 13.93 -5.28 -13.91
C TYR A 229 14.59 -6.31 -12.98
N GLU A 230 15.44 -7.20 -13.49
CA GLU A 230 16.05 -8.28 -12.71
C GLU A 230 17.05 -7.77 -11.67
N LYS A 231 17.70 -6.61 -11.93
CA LYS A 231 18.52 -5.89 -10.94
C LYS A 231 17.68 -5.37 -9.77
N LEU A 232 16.56 -4.71 -10.04
CA LEU A 232 15.74 -4.01 -9.04
C LEU A 232 14.69 -4.93 -8.39
N ARG A 233 14.23 -5.95 -9.10
CA ARG A 233 13.29 -6.97 -8.64
C ARG A 233 14.02 -8.31 -8.48
N ARG A 234 15.09 -8.31 -7.66
CA ARG A 234 16.00 -9.45 -7.49
C ARG A 234 15.25 -10.74 -7.14
N GLY A 235 15.47 -11.79 -7.97
CA GLY A 235 14.76 -13.07 -7.93
C GLY A 235 13.55 -13.14 -8.87
N GLY A 236 13.15 -12.03 -9.50
CA GLY A 236 12.18 -11.99 -10.58
C GLY A 236 12.81 -12.29 -11.93
N GLN A 237 12.01 -12.81 -12.86
CA GLN A 237 12.37 -13.01 -14.26
C GLN A 237 11.50 -12.10 -15.11
N PHE A 238 12.12 -11.29 -15.98
CA PHE A 238 11.42 -10.29 -16.78
C PHE A 238 10.38 -10.92 -17.72
N GLU A 239 10.72 -12.05 -18.32
CA GLU A 239 9.80 -12.77 -19.21
C GLU A 239 8.53 -13.23 -18.50
N ASN A 240 8.64 -13.58 -17.21
CA ASN A 240 7.48 -14.00 -16.41
C ASN A 240 6.52 -12.85 -16.12
N ILE A 241 7.04 -11.66 -15.74
CA ILE A 241 6.15 -10.49 -15.52
C ILE A 241 5.51 -10.05 -16.84
N ILE A 242 6.24 -10.06 -17.94
CA ILE A 242 5.71 -9.75 -19.27
C ILE A 242 4.59 -10.74 -19.67
N SER A 243 4.80 -12.04 -19.45
CA SER A 243 3.76 -13.07 -19.72
C SER A 243 2.50 -12.87 -18.85
N ASN A 244 2.65 -12.38 -17.61
CA ASN A 244 1.50 -12.08 -16.75
C ASN A 244 0.77 -10.80 -17.18
N LEU A 245 1.48 -9.77 -17.64
CA LEU A 245 0.87 -8.57 -18.23
C LEU A 245 0.14 -8.88 -19.53
N ASP A 246 0.74 -9.68 -20.41
CA ASP A 246 0.10 -10.16 -21.63
C ASP A 246 -1.18 -10.95 -21.32
N PHE A 247 -1.13 -11.87 -20.36
CA PHE A 247 -2.32 -12.58 -19.89
C PHE A 247 -3.42 -11.62 -19.42
N LEU A 248 -3.09 -10.62 -18.60
CA LEU A 248 -4.06 -9.64 -18.08
C LEU A 248 -4.66 -8.76 -19.17
N SER A 249 -3.92 -8.45 -20.22
CA SER A 249 -4.41 -7.66 -21.36
C SER A 249 -5.39 -8.43 -22.26
N ASN A 250 -5.36 -9.76 -22.20
CA ASN A 250 -6.16 -10.65 -23.05
C ASN A 250 -7.39 -11.27 -22.36
N ILE A 251 -7.61 -10.99 -21.06
CA ILE A 251 -8.83 -11.45 -20.37
C ILE A 251 -9.86 -10.33 -20.28
N ASP A 252 -11.14 -10.70 -20.29
CA ASP A 252 -12.23 -9.79 -19.92
C ASP A 252 -12.21 -9.58 -18.40
N ARG A 253 -11.75 -8.41 -17.96
CA ARG A 253 -11.58 -8.08 -16.55
C ARG A 253 -12.48 -6.94 -16.12
N LYS A 254 -13.08 -7.06 -14.92
CA LYS A 254 -13.91 -6.02 -14.30
C LYS A 254 -13.13 -5.16 -13.29
N PHE A 255 -11.85 -5.40 -13.08
CA PHE A 255 -10.97 -4.69 -12.17
C PHE A 255 -9.91 -3.87 -12.92
N GLN A 256 -9.42 -2.83 -12.27
CA GLN A 256 -8.33 -2.04 -12.82
C GLN A 256 -6.98 -2.73 -12.59
N VAL A 257 -6.10 -2.67 -13.59
CA VAL A 257 -4.69 -3.02 -13.49
C VAL A 257 -3.87 -1.75 -13.45
N GLN A 258 -3.08 -1.59 -12.39
CA GLN A 258 -2.24 -0.41 -12.19
C GLN A 258 -0.79 -0.83 -12.02
N LEU A 259 0.14 -0.15 -12.69
CA LEU A 259 1.58 -0.36 -12.46
C LEU A 259 2.07 0.62 -11.41
N HIS A 260 2.84 0.12 -10.47
CA HIS A 260 3.52 0.91 -9.45
C HIS A 260 5.02 0.80 -9.65
N ILE A 261 5.67 1.92 -9.85
CA ILE A 261 7.09 2.03 -10.16
C ILE A 261 7.75 2.86 -9.07
N VAL A 262 8.76 2.27 -8.43
CA VAL A 262 9.66 2.99 -7.52
C VAL A 262 10.81 3.54 -8.36
N VAL A 263 10.76 4.85 -8.62
CA VAL A 263 11.76 5.56 -9.41
C VAL A 263 12.99 5.82 -8.56
N GLN A 264 14.14 5.44 -9.10
CA GLN A 264 15.45 5.54 -8.45
C GLN A 264 16.57 5.73 -9.47
N GLN A 265 17.81 5.88 -9.01
CA GLN A 265 18.98 6.16 -9.85
C GLN A 265 19.14 5.19 -11.03
N ASP A 266 18.76 3.93 -10.84
CA ASP A 266 18.99 2.87 -11.82
C ASP A 266 17.87 2.75 -12.89
N ASN A 267 16.76 3.48 -12.77
CA ASN A 267 15.62 3.26 -13.66
C ASN A 267 14.89 4.53 -14.15
N TRP A 268 15.23 5.71 -13.66
CA TRP A 268 14.50 6.92 -14.04
C TRP A 268 14.50 7.21 -15.56
N GLN A 269 15.60 6.83 -16.26
CA GLN A 269 15.68 6.97 -17.72
C GLN A 269 14.71 6.04 -18.47
N GLU A 270 14.26 4.96 -17.83
CA GLU A 270 13.30 4.02 -18.42
C GLU A 270 11.84 4.43 -18.25
N MET A 271 11.54 5.52 -17.55
CA MET A 271 10.14 5.96 -17.32
C MET A 271 9.30 6.06 -18.60
N PRO A 272 9.81 6.61 -19.74
CA PRO A 272 9.05 6.60 -20.99
C PRO A 272 8.77 5.19 -21.52
N LYS A 273 9.75 4.29 -21.44
CA LYS A 273 9.58 2.88 -21.85
C LYS A 273 8.59 2.13 -20.95
N MET A 274 8.54 2.46 -19.65
CA MET A 274 7.54 1.91 -18.72
C MET A 274 6.13 2.38 -19.08
N LEU A 275 5.99 3.63 -19.54
CA LEU A 275 4.72 4.16 -20.04
C LEU A 275 4.28 3.40 -21.31
N GLU A 276 5.18 3.19 -22.27
CA GLU A 276 4.92 2.41 -23.48
C GLU A 276 4.54 0.96 -23.14
N LEU A 277 5.24 0.35 -22.17
CA LEU A 277 4.93 -0.99 -21.68
C LEU A 277 3.49 -1.06 -21.13
N GLY A 278 3.11 -0.09 -20.33
CA GLY A 278 1.76 -0.01 -19.78
C GLY A 278 0.68 0.13 -20.85
N LYS A 279 0.91 0.97 -21.87
CA LYS A 279 0.02 1.11 -23.03
C LYS A 279 -0.08 -0.19 -23.82
N LYS A 280 1.04 -0.84 -24.09
CA LYS A 280 1.10 -2.12 -24.82
C LYS A 280 0.24 -3.20 -24.17
N TYR A 281 0.23 -3.26 -22.83
CA TYR A 281 -0.53 -4.27 -22.08
C TYR A 281 -1.85 -3.74 -21.49
N ASN A 282 -2.36 -2.63 -22.02
CA ASN A 282 -3.66 -2.06 -21.67
C ASN A 282 -3.88 -1.92 -20.17
N VAL A 283 -2.89 -1.34 -19.45
CA VAL A 283 -3.04 -1.03 -18.03
C VAL A 283 -3.83 0.28 -17.86
N ASP A 284 -4.59 0.38 -16.78
CA ASP A 284 -5.46 1.54 -16.56
C ASP A 284 -4.70 2.75 -16.00
N ARG A 285 -3.62 2.52 -15.23
CA ARG A 285 -2.82 3.59 -14.63
C ARG A 285 -1.38 3.16 -14.36
N ILE A 286 -0.48 4.14 -14.35
CA ILE A 286 0.92 3.96 -13.98
C ILE A 286 1.30 5.01 -12.95
N TYR A 287 1.78 4.57 -11.79
CA TYR A 287 2.24 5.44 -10.71
C TYR A 287 3.76 5.42 -10.62
N PHE A 288 4.36 6.58 -10.80
CA PHE A 288 5.79 6.82 -10.61
C PHE A 288 6.01 7.49 -9.25
N ASN A 289 6.59 6.75 -8.31
CA ASN A 289 6.86 7.20 -6.94
C ASN A 289 8.36 7.27 -6.72
N LYS A 290 8.84 8.34 -6.07
CA LYS A 290 10.24 8.41 -5.65
C LYS A 290 10.55 7.31 -4.65
N ILE A 291 11.75 6.73 -4.76
CA ILE A 291 12.26 5.80 -3.74
C ILE A 291 12.34 6.51 -2.39
N GLU A 292 11.91 5.82 -1.36
CA GLU A 292 12.04 6.25 0.03
C GLU A 292 12.93 5.28 0.81
N ASN A 293 13.53 5.76 1.88
CA ASN A 293 14.36 4.92 2.74
C ASN A 293 13.49 4.15 3.74
N TRP A 294 13.37 2.85 3.54
CA TRP A 294 12.60 1.95 4.40
C TRP A 294 13.46 1.27 5.47
N ASN A 295 14.69 1.75 5.70
CA ASN A 295 15.65 1.17 6.68
C ASN A 295 15.95 -0.31 6.41
N THR A 296 16.11 -0.68 5.15
CA THR A 296 16.41 -2.05 4.71
C THR A 296 17.91 -2.40 4.76
N GLY A 297 18.72 -1.55 5.40
CA GLY A 297 20.18 -1.66 5.43
C GLY A 297 20.88 -0.96 4.25
N LEU A 298 20.12 -0.47 3.27
CA LEU A 298 20.62 0.39 2.19
C LEU A 298 20.10 1.82 2.39
N ASP A 299 20.98 2.78 2.23
CA ASP A 299 20.62 4.20 2.32
C ASP A 299 20.30 4.77 0.94
N PHE A 300 19.02 5.01 0.67
CA PHE A 300 18.55 5.62 -0.56
C PHE A 300 18.42 7.15 -0.48
N SER A 301 18.69 7.77 0.66
CA SER A 301 18.60 9.23 0.85
C SER A 301 19.63 10.00 0.00
N LYS A 302 20.72 9.32 -0.37
CA LYS A 302 21.82 9.89 -1.17
C LYS A 302 21.59 9.84 -2.69
N GLN A 303 20.46 9.30 -3.14
CA GLN A 303 20.15 9.27 -4.57
C GLN A 303 19.73 10.66 -5.05
N THR A 304 20.48 11.19 -6.01
CA THR A 304 20.32 12.56 -6.56
C THR A 304 19.73 12.56 -7.97
N PHE A 305 19.11 11.45 -8.41
CA PHE A 305 18.60 11.34 -9.78
C PHE A 305 17.60 12.45 -10.17
N THR A 306 16.91 13.04 -9.20
CA THR A 306 16.01 14.18 -9.45
C THR A 306 16.76 15.47 -9.86
N GLU A 307 18.06 15.53 -9.61
CA GLU A 307 18.96 16.61 -9.99
C GLU A 307 19.66 16.35 -11.34
N GLU A 308 19.56 15.14 -11.86
CA GLU A 308 20.17 14.73 -13.13
C GLU A 308 19.64 15.55 -14.30
N LYS A 309 20.56 15.91 -15.21
CA LYS A 309 20.18 16.57 -16.45
C LYS A 309 19.27 15.65 -17.26
N GLY A 310 18.13 16.14 -17.66
CA GLY A 310 17.13 15.38 -18.43
C GLY A 310 16.04 14.70 -17.58
N PHE A 311 16.21 14.55 -16.27
CA PHE A 311 15.14 13.99 -15.42
C PHE A 311 13.84 14.81 -15.52
N LYS A 312 13.95 16.15 -15.38
CA LYS A 312 12.79 17.04 -15.51
C LYS A 312 12.14 17.00 -16.88
N ASP A 313 12.94 16.77 -17.93
CA ASP A 313 12.43 16.68 -19.30
C ASP A 313 11.63 15.39 -19.50
N ILE A 314 12.13 14.26 -18.96
CA ILE A 314 11.38 13.00 -18.94
C ILE A 314 10.07 13.15 -18.16
N VAL A 315 10.08 13.77 -16.99
CA VAL A 315 8.86 14.00 -16.20
C VAL A 315 7.86 14.83 -16.99
N LYS A 316 8.31 15.93 -17.65
CA LYS A 316 7.45 16.74 -18.52
C LYS A 316 6.89 15.94 -19.70
N GLN A 317 7.67 15.06 -20.27
CA GLN A 317 7.27 14.22 -21.41
C GLN A 317 6.14 13.25 -21.03
N ILE A 318 6.23 12.59 -19.86
CA ILE A 318 5.26 11.56 -19.47
C ILE A 318 4.02 12.12 -18.75
N THR A 319 4.14 13.25 -18.06
CA THR A 319 3.05 13.83 -17.24
C THR A 319 1.75 14.12 -18.00
N PRO A 320 1.76 14.56 -19.28
CA PRO A 320 0.52 14.79 -20.03
C PRO A 320 -0.25 13.52 -20.37
N ASP A 321 0.36 12.33 -20.22
CA ASP A 321 -0.30 11.09 -20.57
C ASP A 321 -1.41 10.74 -19.56
N PRO A 322 -2.63 10.44 -20.02
CA PRO A 322 -3.78 10.25 -19.13
C PRO A 322 -3.66 9.06 -18.17
N ILE A 323 -2.81 8.09 -18.47
CA ILE A 323 -2.56 6.94 -17.57
C ILE A 323 -1.36 7.14 -16.66
N ALA A 324 -0.54 8.19 -16.85
CA ALA A 324 0.66 8.46 -16.06
C ALA A 324 0.36 9.35 -14.84
N TYR A 325 0.74 8.88 -13.67
CA TYR A 325 0.62 9.60 -12.41
C TYR A 325 2.02 9.75 -11.79
N VAL A 326 2.56 10.96 -11.85
CA VAL A 326 3.87 11.29 -11.29
C VAL A 326 3.67 11.82 -9.88
N LEU A 327 3.98 11.00 -8.87
CA LEU A 327 3.77 11.31 -7.47
C LEU A 327 5.12 11.56 -6.77
N SER A 328 5.22 12.65 -6.01
CA SER A 328 6.38 13.00 -5.17
C SER A 328 7.75 13.02 -5.89
N LEU A 329 7.79 13.20 -7.21
CA LEU A 329 9.03 13.27 -7.99
C LEU A 329 9.53 14.70 -8.19
N LEU A 330 8.67 15.70 -8.01
CA LEU A 330 8.97 17.14 -8.19
C LEU A 330 8.96 17.85 -6.84
#